data_60fc8729db75ddd4f71d49ffd9b91297
#
_entry.id   60fc8729db75ddd4f71d49ffd9b91297
#
_cell.length_a   1.000
_cell.length_b   1.000
_cell.length_c   1.000
_cell.angle_alpha   90.00
_cell.angle_beta   90.00
_cell.angle_gamma   90.00
#
_symmetry.space_group_name_H-M   'P 1'
#
loop_
_entity.id
_entity.type
_entity.pdbx_description
1 polymer ?
#
loop_
_entity_poly.entity_id
_entity_poly.type
_entity_poly.pdbx_seq_one_letter_code
_entity_poly.pdbx_strand_id
1 'polypeptide(L)'
;AEIGKTAEGRVMLMAIITSPENHKKLARYKEISRRLALADGVADDQARSMAREGKAVVWIDGGLHATEVLGAQQLMEMVYRMVSMDDPETLRILNDDILLAACANPDGMDLVANWYMREPEPPKRSTAGLPRLYQKYIGHDNNRDFYASNQPETEAINRIFYHEWFPQIVYNHHQTGPAGTVLFAPPFRDPFNYYFDPLVPMGIDLVSAAMHNRFLAEGKPGATMRSGSGYSTWWNGGLRTTVYFHNMIGLLTESIGNPTPVRIPFVPQNQLPRIDLPAPIAPQEWHFRQSIEYSVTANRAVLDVASKYREEFLFNIYRMGRNSIERGSRDHWTIHPKVIAAVQEAVAKERASGGEERGAAGGGGRGGAFRFGAAPAKYYEMMRDPANRDPRGFIIPADQPDFLTATKFVNALIKTGITIHQATRSFQVGGKSYPTGSYVVKTAQAFRPHVLDMFEPQDHPDDVPYPGGPPRPPYDSAGYTLAFQMGLKFDRVLDGFDGPFEKISGFAKAPAGKVSVSLSPAGFL
;
A
#
# COMPACT_ATOMS: atom_id res chain seq x y z
N ALA A 1 -20.52 -12.01 3.42
CA ALA A 1 -19.58 -13.15 3.38
C ALA A 1 -18.79 -13.23 4.68
N GLU A 2 -18.50 -14.42 5.15
CA GLU A 2 -17.52 -14.65 6.21
C GLU A 2 -16.11 -14.62 5.58
N ILE A 3 -15.20 -13.82 6.15
CA ILE A 3 -13.84 -13.68 5.64
C ILE A 3 -12.77 -14.24 6.60
N GLY A 4 -13.16 -14.75 7.76
CA GLY A 4 -12.25 -15.36 8.73
C GLY A 4 -12.72 -15.17 10.15
N LYS A 5 -11.80 -15.44 11.07
CA LYS A 5 -12.02 -15.22 12.51
C LYS A 5 -10.92 -14.35 13.08
N THR A 6 -11.29 -13.52 14.05
CA THR A 6 -10.38 -12.69 14.82
C THR A 6 -9.54 -13.52 15.80
N ALA A 7 -8.54 -12.89 16.42
CA ALA A 7 -7.74 -13.49 17.48
C ALA A 7 -8.58 -13.94 18.71
N GLU A 8 -9.74 -13.33 18.95
CA GLU A 8 -10.68 -13.73 20.01
C GLU A 8 -11.77 -14.70 19.51
N GLY A 9 -11.71 -15.13 18.24
CA GLY A 9 -12.61 -16.12 17.66
C GLY A 9 -13.91 -15.55 17.09
N ARG A 10 -14.09 -14.23 17.02
CA ARG A 10 -15.25 -13.60 16.37
C ARG A 10 -15.22 -13.81 14.87
N VAL A 11 -16.37 -13.99 14.27
CA VAL A 11 -16.50 -14.08 12.82
C VAL A 11 -16.30 -12.68 12.22
N MET A 12 -15.39 -12.56 11.27
CA MET A 12 -15.21 -11.36 10.46
C MET A 12 -16.16 -11.40 9.27
N LEU A 13 -17.00 -10.38 9.15
CA LEU A 13 -18.00 -10.27 8.09
C LEU A 13 -17.60 -9.18 7.08
N MET A 14 -17.82 -9.47 5.82
CA MET A 14 -17.70 -8.53 4.71
C MET A 14 -19.03 -8.43 3.96
N ALA A 15 -19.58 -7.24 3.83
CA ALA A 15 -20.68 -6.97 2.92
C ALA A 15 -20.17 -6.90 1.48
N ILE A 16 -20.90 -7.54 0.56
CA ILE A 16 -20.68 -7.47 -0.89
C ILE A 16 -21.89 -6.75 -1.47
N ILE A 17 -21.69 -5.53 -1.92
CA ILE A 17 -22.77 -4.62 -2.34
C ILE A 17 -22.59 -4.31 -3.81
N THR A 18 -23.59 -4.67 -4.60
CA THR A 18 -23.65 -4.44 -6.04
C THR A 18 -25.07 -4.70 -6.53
N SER A 19 -25.37 -4.50 -7.82
CA SER A 19 -26.71 -4.76 -8.36
C SER A 19 -27.08 -6.26 -8.28
N PRO A 20 -28.38 -6.60 -8.22
CA PRO A 20 -28.84 -8.00 -8.21
C PRO A 20 -28.32 -8.83 -9.39
N GLU A 21 -28.18 -8.20 -10.55
CA GLU A 21 -27.66 -8.86 -11.75
C GLU A 21 -26.17 -9.18 -11.64
N ASN A 22 -25.40 -8.31 -11.00
CA ASN A 22 -23.99 -8.55 -10.70
C ASN A 22 -23.82 -9.67 -9.67
N HIS A 23 -24.68 -9.74 -8.66
CA HIS A 23 -24.66 -10.81 -7.66
C HIS A 23 -24.76 -12.21 -8.26
N LYS A 24 -25.52 -12.38 -9.35
CA LYS A 24 -25.62 -13.65 -10.08
C LYS A 24 -24.31 -14.06 -10.76
N LYS A 25 -23.36 -13.13 -10.94
CA LYS A 25 -22.11 -13.30 -11.72
C LYS A 25 -20.84 -13.06 -10.91
N LEU A 26 -20.89 -13.02 -9.57
CA LEU A 26 -19.73 -12.69 -8.72
C LEU A 26 -18.52 -13.57 -9.00
N ALA A 27 -18.72 -14.88 -9.22
CA ALA A 27 -17.62 -15.79 -9.55
C ALA A 27 -16.90 -15.39 -10.85
N ARG A 28 -17.65 -14.93 -11.85
CA ARG A 28 -17.09 -14.44 -13.11
C ARG A 28 -16.28 -13.16 -12.91
N TYR A 29 -16.79 -12.23 -12.12
CA TYR A 29 -16.09 -10.95 -11.85
C TYR A 29 -14.83 -11.16 -10.99
N LYS A 30 -14.85 -12.08 -10.02
CA LYS A 30 -13.65 -12.52 -9.29
C LYS A 30 -12.59 -13.05 -10.24
N GLU A 31 -12.98 -13.93 -11.17
CA GLU A 31 -12.05 -14.52 -12.14
C GLU A 31 -11.46 -13.46 -13.09
N ILE A 32 -12.25 -12.50 -13.53
CA ILE A 32 -11.78 -11.37 -14.33
C ILE A 32 -10.74 -10.56 -13.54
N SER A 33 -11.06 -10.12 -12.29
CA SER A 33 -10.13 -9.37 -11.44
C SER A 33 -8.82 -10.15 -11.21
N ARG A 34 -8.92 -11.45 -10.92
CA ARG A 34 -7.76 -12.31 -10.72
C ARG A 34 -6.87 -12.37 -11.96
N ARG A 35 -7.45 -12.62 -13.13
CA ARG A 35 -6.69 -12.73 -14.39
C ARG A 35 -6.03 -11.42 -14.78
N LEU A 36 -6.72 -10.30 -14.58
CA LEU A 36 -6.17 -8.99 -14.85
C LEU A 36 -5.05 -8.64 -13.86
N ALA A 37 -5.23 -8.88 -12.57
CA ALA A 37 -4.23 -8.55 -11.56
C ALA A 37 -2.95 -9.40 -11.68
N LEU A 38 -3.08 -10.68 -11.99
CA LEU A 38 -1.93 -11.58 -12.15
C LEU A 38 -1.27 -11.46 -13.52
N ALA A 39 -1.99 -11.01 -14.55
CA ALA A 39 -1.51 -10.72 -15.91
C ALA A 39 -0.77 -11.88 -16.61
N ASP A 40 -0.67 -13.05 -15.99
CA ASP A 40 0.10 -14.18 -16.50
C ASP A 40 -0.62 -14.87 -17.66
N GLY A 41 0.05 -14.98 -18.81
CA GLY A 41 -0.49 -15.60 -20.01
C GLY A 41 -1.69 -14.87 -20.63
N VAL A 42 -1.95 -13.61 -20.26
CA VAL A 42 -3.05 -12.79 -20.80
C VAL A 42 -2.52 -11.83 -21.87
N ALA A 43 -3.11 -11.86 -23.07
CA ALA A 43 -2.82 -10.90 -24.13
C ALA A 43 -3.61 -9.59 -23.94
N ASP A 44 -3.12 -8.49 -24.53
CA ASP A 44 -3.70 -7.15 -24.36
C ASP A 44 -5.16 -7.05 -24.82
N ASP A 45 -5.51 -7.69 -25.93
CA ASP A 45 -6.88 -7.73 -26.47
C ASP A 45 -7.84 -8.49 -25.55
N GLN A 46 -7.37 -9.60 -24.97
CA GLN A 46 -8.10 -10.37 -23.96
C GLN A 46 -8.30 -9.53 -22.68
N ALA A 47 -7.25 -8.82 -22.23
CA ALA A 47 -7.33 -7.96 -21.07
C ALA A 47 -8.33 -6.82 -21.28
N ARG A 48 -8.33 -6.18 -22.45
CA ARG A 48 -9.32 -5.16 -22.80
C ARG A 48 -10.74 -5.71 -22.83
N SER A 49 -10.93 -6.92 -23.37
CA SER A 49 -12.24 -7.57 -23.37
C SER A 49 -12.74 -7.85 -21.95
N MET A 50 -11.87 -8.36 -21.09
CA MET A 50 -12.19 -8.59 -19.67
C MET A 50 -12.45 -7.29 -18.92
N ALA A 51 -11.69 -6.22 -19.18
CA ALA A 51 -11.91 -4.91 -18.54
C ALA A 51 -13.29 -4.31 -18.92
N ARG A 52 -13.73 -4.45 -20.16
CA ARG A 52 -15.09 -4.05 -20.58
C ARG A 52 -16.19 -4.85 -19.89
N GLU A 53 -16.01 -6.16 -19.74
CA GLU A 53 -16.98 -7.05 -19.10
C GLU A 53 -16.97 -6.90 -17.57
N GLY A 54 -15.82 -6.66 -16.97
CA GLY A 54 -15.58 -6.66 -15.53
C GLY A 54 -16.31 -5.55 -14.77
N LYS A 55 -16.27 -5.63 -13.46
CA LYS A 55 -16.75 -4.61 -12.53
C LYS A 55 -15.58 -4.11 -11.69
N ALA A 56 -15.54 -2.82 -11.39
CA ALA A 56 -14.51 -2.31 -10.49
C ALA A 56 -14.76 -2.84 -9.07
N VAL A 57 -13.76 -3.47 -8.50
CA VAL A 57 -13.82 -3.95 -7.11
C VAL A 57 -13.22 -2.87 -6.22
N VAL A 58 -14.02 -2.35 -5.31
CA VAL A 58 -13.64 -1.31 -4.36
C VAL A 58 -13.79 -1.84 -2.95
N TRP A 59 -12.70 -1.84 -2.20
CA TRP A 59 -12.74 -2.11 -0.77
C TRP A 59 -12.82 -0.82 0.02
N ILE A 60 -13.76 -0.75 0.97
CA ILE A 60 -13.86 0.33 1.95
C ILE A 60 -13.99 -0.29 3.33
N ASP A 61 -13.09 0.04 4.23
CA ASP A 61 -13.10 -0.46 5.60
C ASP A 61 -13.27 0.64 6.64
N GLY A 62 -13.43 0.20 7.88
CA GLY A 62 -13.42 1.04 9.05
C GLY A 62 -13.06 0.24 10.30
N GLY A 63 -12.62 0.95 11.33
CA GLY A 63 -12.33 0.35 12.63
C GLY A 63 -11.07 -0.47 12.72
N LEU A 64 -10.09 -0.27 11.83
CA LEU A 64 -8.76 -0.89 11.93
C LEU A 64 -8.10 -0.48 13.25
N HIS A 65 -7.94 0.82 13.49
CA HIS A 65 -7.62 1.35 14.80
C HIS A 65 -8.94 1.54 15.56
N ALA A 66 -9.22 0.67 16.48
CA ALA A 66 -10.56 0.63 17.12
C ALA A 66 -10.91 1.87 17.95
N THR A 67 -9.89 2.61 18.44
CA THR A 67 -10.08 3.91 19.12
C THR A 67 -10.51 5.03 18.17
N GLU A 68 -10.32 4.85 16.87
CA GLU A 68 -10.76 5.73 15.79
C GLU A 68 -12.20 5.38 15.40
N VAL A 69 -13.12 5.64 16.32
CA VAL A 69 -14.50 5.11 16.26
C VAL A 69 -15.30 5.54 15.04
N LEU A 70 -14.89 6.62 14.36
CA LEU A 70 -15.54 7.12 13.15
C LEU A 70 -15.58 6.05 12.05
N GLY A 71 -14.49 5.29 11.87
CA GLY A 71 -14.37 4.31 10.80
C GLY A 71 -15.50 3.28 10.80
N ALA A 72 -15.84 2.71 11.96
CA ALA A 72 -16.94 1.76 12.09
C ALA A 72 -18.32 2.42 11.92
N GLN A 73 -18.51 3.65 12.42
CA GLN A 73 -19.80 4.34 12.36
C GLN A 73 -20.16 4.80 10.93
N GLN A 74 -19.18 5.36 10.20
CA GLN A 74 -19.40 5.77 8.81
C GLN A 74 -19.67 4.57 7.89
N LEU A 75 -19.05 3.40 8.21
CA LEU A 75 -19.23 2.18 7.42
C LEU A 75 -20.70 1.72 7.44
N MET A 76 -21.33 1.72 8.62
CA MET A 76 -22.74 1.39 8.74
C MET A 76 -23.64 2.35 7.95
N GLU A 77 -23.39 3.64 8.04
CA GLU A 77 -24.13 4.66 7.29
C GLU A 77 -23.97 4.49 5.79
N MET A 78 -22.73 4.24 5.32
CA MET A 78 -22.44 3.97 3.91
C MET A 78 -23.19 2.75 3.39
N VAL A 79 -23.10 1.61 4.12
CA VAL A 79 -23.79 0.38 3.74
C VAL A 79 -25.29 0.61 3.66
N TYR A 80 -25.88 1.26 4.67
CA TYR A 80 -27.30 1.59 4.66
C TYR A 80 -27.70 2.42 3.43
N ARG A 81 -26.98 3.49 3.13
CA ARG A 81 -27.27 4.34 1.96
C ARG A 81 -27.13 3.57 0.66
N MET A 82 -26.08 2.76 0.50
CA MET A 82 -25.86 2.01 -0.73
C MET A 82 -26.93 0.94 -1.02
N VAL A 83 -27.61 0.42 0.02
CA VAL A 83 -28.66 -0.61 -0.16
C VAL A 83 -30.08 -0.05 -0.13
N SER A 84 -30.27 1.22 0.25
CA SER A 84 -31.59 1.83 0.42
C SER A 84 -31.90 2.99 -0.53
N MET A 85 -30.89 3.59 -1.15
CA MET A 85 -31.07 4.70 -2.09
C MET A 85 -31.23 4.19 -3.52
N ASP A 86 -32.07 4.87 -4.31
CA ASP A 86 -32.39 4.54 -5.69
C ASP A 86 -32.15 5.71 -6.66
N ASP A 87 -31.37 6.72 -6.22
CA ASP A 87 -30.96 7.82 -7.10
C ASP A 87 -30.07 7.33 -8.24
N PRO A 88 -30.03 8.08 -9.38
CA PRO A 88 -29.30 7.64 -10.57
C PRO A 88 -27.80 7.37 -10.34
N GLU A 89 -27.15 8.12 -9.42
CA GLU A 89 -25.74 7.90 -9.11
C GLU A 89 -25.55 6.58 -8.36
N THR A 90 -26.37 6.29 -7.34
CA THR A 90 -26.32 5.05 -6.58
C THR A 90 -26.58 3.84 -7.48
N LEU A 91 -27.59 3.89 -8.33
CA LEU A 91 -27.92 2.79 -9.24
C LEU A 91 -26.80 2.54 -10.27
N ARG A 92 -26.16 3.59 -10.79
CA ARG A 92 -25.00 3.45 -11.69
C ARG A 92 -23.83 2.81 -10.96
N ILE A 93 -23.47 3.28 -9.76
CA ILE A 93 -22.42 2.70 -8.94
C ILE A 93 -22.69 1.22 -8.68
N LEU A 94 -23.87 0.86 -8.23
CA LEU A 94 -24.23 -0.55 -7.99
C LEU A 94 -24.17 -1.41 -9.25
N ASN A 95 -24.38 -0.84 -10.43
CA ASN A 95 -24.27 -1.58 -11.68
C ASN A 95 -22.82 -1.75 -12.14
N ASP A 96 -21.95 -0.80 -11.87
CA ASP A 96 -20.57 -0.76 -12.40
C ASP A 96 -19.53 -1.28 -11.41
N ASP A 97 -19.82 -1.20 -10.11
CA ASP A 97 -18.89 -1.55 -9.04
C ASP A 97 -19.35 -2.76 -8.23
N ILE A 98 -18.39 -3.39 -7.59
CA ILE A 98 -18.58 -4.35 -6.49
C ILE A 98 -17.91 -3.73 -5.26
N LEU A 99 -18.71 -3.21 -4.34
CA LEU A 99 -18.23 -2.67 -3.08
C LEU A 99 -18.07 -3.81 -2.06
N LEU A 100 -16.87 -3.93 -1.52
CA LEU A 100 -16.53 -4.81 -0.40
C LEU A 100 -16.36 -3.95 0.84
N ALA A 101 -17.23 -4.12 1.84
CA ALA A 101 -17.24 -3.33 3.05
C ALA A 101 -17.05 -4.20 4.29
N ALA A 102 -16.06 -3.90 5.14
CA ALA A 102 -15.74 -4.69 6.33
C ALA A 102 -15.26 -3.85 7.51
N CYS A 103 -15.58 -4.30 8.73
CA CYS A 103 -14.89 -3.85 9.93
C CYS A 103 -13.57 -4.64 10.05
N ALA A 104 -12.44 -3.93 10.03
CA ALA A 104 -11.13 -4.56 9.99
C ALA A 104 -10.66 -5.13 11.35
N ASN A 105 -11.21 -4.63 12.48
CA ASN A 105 -10.83 -5.07 13.84
C ASN A 105 -12.07 -5.19 14.75
N PRO A 106 -12.90 -6.24 14.60
CA PRO A 106 -14.08 -6.43 15.43
C PRO A 106 -13.79 -6.61 16.93
N ASP A 107 -12.68 -7.24 17.29
CA ASP A 107 -12.27 -7.43 18.70
C ASP A 107 -11.98 -6.09 19.37
N GLY A 108 -11.24 -5.23 18.69
CA GLY A 108 -10.95 -3.89 19.17
C GLY A 108 -12.20 -3.02 19.25
N MET A 109 -13.09 -3.13 18.27
CA MET A 109 -14.36 -2.40 18.27
C MET A 109 -15.19 -2.73 19.51
N ASP A 110 -15.36 -4.01 19.85
CA ASP A 110 -16.09 -4.44 21.06
C ASP A 110 -15.40 -3.95 22.34
N LEU A 111 -14.07 -4.06 22.41
CA LEU A 111 -13.30 -3.57 23.55
C LEU A 111 -13.54 -2.06 23.77
N VAL A 112 -13.42 -1.26 22.72
CA VAL A 112 -13.58 0.20 22.81
C VAL A 112 -15.02 0.58 23.10
N ALA A 113 -16.00 -0.05 22.46
CA ALA A 113 -17.41 0.23 22.67
C ALA A 113 -17.83 -0.09 24.11
N ASN A 114 -17.47 -1.26 24.64
CA ASN A 114 -17.78 -1.66 26.00
C ASN A 114 -17.10 -0.75 27.03
N TRP A 115 -15.83 -0.36 26.78
CA TRP A 115 -15.12 0.56 27.65
C TRP A 115 -15.76 1.95 27.68
N TYR A 116 -16.14 2.49 26.51
CA TYR A 116 -16.79 3.78 26.38
C TYR A 116 -18.16 3.80 27.06
N MET A 117 -18.94 2.75 26.88
CA MET A 117 -20.32 2.63 27.41
C MET A 117 -20.38 2.29 28.90
N ARG A 118 -19.24 1.98 29.58
CA ARG A 118 -19.23 1.74 31.04
C ARG A 118 -19.63 2.98 31.85
N GLU A 119 -19.45 4.16 31.28
CA GLU A 119 -19.90 5.41 31.87
C GLU A 119 -21.33 5.71 31.40
N PRO A 120 -22.32 5.76 32.31
CA PRO A 120 -23.71 5.99 31.94
C PRO A 120 -23.96 7.42 31.43
N GLU A 121 -23.20 8.41 31.93
CA GLU A 121 -23.39 9.81 31.56
C GLU A 121 -22.63 10.15 30.27
N PRO A 122 -23.33 10.40 29.13
CA PRO A 122 -22.66 10.61 27.84
C PRO A 122 -21.55 11.67 27.82
N PRO A 123 -21.67 12.83 28.51
CA PRO A 123 -20.61 13.84 28.52
C PRO A 123 -19.31 13.42 29.23
N LYS A 124 -19.38 12.40 30.10
CA LYS A 124 -18.22 11.86 30.84
C LYS A 124 -17.58 10.67 30.14
N ARG A 125 -18.18 10.15 29.09
CA ARG A 125 -17.65 9.01 28.34
C ARG A 125 -16.33 9.33 27.69
N SER A 126 -15.38 8.38 27.75
CA SER A 126 -14.06 8.53 27.17
C SER A 126 -13.51 7.19 26.70
N THR A 127 -12.78 7.24 25.60
CA THR A 127 -11.98 6.09 25.09
C THR A 127 -10.60 6.02 25.74
N ALA A 128 -10.21 6.99 26.57
CA ALA A 128 -8.93 6.99 27.26
C ALA A 128 -8.82 5.88 28.31
N GLY A 129 -7.62 5.40 28.56
CA GLY A 129 -7.30 4.45 29.61
C GLY A 129 -7.84 3.04 29.35
N LEU A 130 -7.91 2.61 28.09
CA LEU A 130 -8.24 1.22 27.74
C LEU A 130 -7.36 0.24 28.52
N PRO A 131 -7.92 -0.88 29.05
CA PRO A 131 -7.20 -1.79 29.93
C PRO A 131 -6.16 -2.65 29.22
N ARG A 132 -6.20 -2.72 27.90
CA ARG A 132 -5.29 -3.49 27.04
C ARG A 132 -5.25 -2.91 25.63
N LEU A 133 -4.29 -3.36 24.82
CA LEU A 133 -4.23 -3.05 23.40
C LEU A 133 -5.46 -3.61 22.67
N TYR A 134 -5.94 -2.88 21.67
CA TYR A 134 -7.08 -3.31 20.84
C TYR A 134 -6.66 -4.28 19.71
N GLN A 135 -5.37 -4.49 19.49
CA GLN A 135 -4.80 -5.50 18.59
C GLN A 135 -4.15 -6.62 19.43
N LYS A 136 -4.88 -7.66 19.67
CA LYS A 136 -4.47 -8.73 20.58
C LYS A 136 -3.33 -9.57 19.97
N TYR A 137 -2.30 -9.83 20.79
CA TYR A 137 -1.13 -10.68 20.53
C TYR A 137 -0.13 -10.20 19.47
N ILE A 138 -0.30 -9.02 18.87
CA ILE A 138 0.65 -8.54 17.86
C ILE A 138 1.83 -7.75 18.46
N GLY A 139 1.61 -7.02 19.55
CA GLY A 139 2.65 -6.25 20.23
C GLY A 139 3.06 -4.95 19.54
N HIS A 140 2.49 -4.64 18.39
CA HIS A 140 2.68 -3.40 17.63
C HIS A 140 1.35 -2.95 17.01
N ASP A 141 1.32 -1.80 16.37
CA ASP A 141 0.16 -1.29 15.63
C ASP A 141 -0.30 -2.30 14.56
N ASN A 142 -1.59 -2.63 14.53
CA ASN A 142 -2.15 -3.58 13.57
C ASN A 142 -2.09 -3.05 12.11
N ASN A 143 -2.03 -1.73 11.91
CA ASN A 143 -1.75 -1.13 10.61
C ASN A 143 -0.25 -1.13 10.24
N ARG A 144 0.55 -2.00 10.88
CA ARG A 144 1.96 -2.29 10.59
C ARG A 144 2.20 -3.77 10.30
N ASP A 145 1.12 -4.55 10.11
CA ASP A 145 1.18 -6.01 9.98
C ASP A 145 0.94 -6.52 8.55
N PHE A 146 0.48 -5.68 7.62
CA PHE A 146 -0.02 -6.15 6.32
C PHE A 146 1.05 -6.78 5.43
N TYR A 147 2.32 -6.41 5.56
CA TYR A 147 3.43 -7.06 4.84
C TYR A 147 3.89 -8.37 5.51
N ALA A 148 3.75 -8.49 6.83
CA ALA A 148 4.19 -9.64 7.61
C ALA A 148 3.06 -10.67 7.86
N SER A 149 1.80 -10.20 7.88
CA SER A 149 0.59 -11.05 7.99
C SER A 149 0.61 -11.98 9.21
N ASN A 150 0.90 -11.42 10.40
CA ASN A 150 0.98 -12.17 11.65
C ASN A 150 -0.36 -12.30 12.37
N GLN A 151 -1.26 -11.30 12.20
CA GLN A 151 -2.60 -11.34 12.80
C GLN A 151 -3.58 -12.13 11.94
N PRO A 152 -4.51 -12.88 12.56
CA PRO A 152 -5.60 -13.55 11.83
C PRO A 152 -6.45 -12.57 10.98
N GLU A 153 -6.69 -11.37 11.50
CA GLU A 153 -7.44 -10.31 10.84
C GLU A 153 -6.71 -9.84 9.57
N THR A 154 -5.42 -9.60 9.68
CA THR A 154 -4.57 -9.22 8.53
C THR A 154 -4.51 -10.34 7.50
N GLU A 155 -4.34 -11.60 7.95
CA GLU A 155 -4.33 -12.76 7.05
C GLU A 155 -5.66 -12.90 6.30
N ALA A 156 -6.79 -12.69 7.00
CA ALA A 156 -8.13 -12.72 6.40
C ALA A 156 -8.30 -11.64 5.31
N ILE A 157 -7.85 -10.41 5.59
CA ILE A 157 -7.94 -9.29 4.64
C ILE A 157 -6.97 -9.49 3.46
N ASN A 158 -5.72 -9.89 3.70
CA ASN A 158 -4.74 -10.18 2.64
C ASN A 158 -5.24 -11.30 1.70
N ARG A 159 -5.93 -12.31 2.23
CA ARG A 159 -6.56 -13.33 1.40
C ARG A 159 -7.61 -12.76 0.47
N ILE A 160 -8.44 -11.82 0.94
CA ILE A 160 -9.41 -11.11 0.09
C ILE A 160 -8.68 -10.32 -0.99
N PHE A 161 -7.61 -9.57 -0.64
CA PHE A 161 -6.92 -8.68 -1.58
C PHE A 161 -6.10 -9.44 -2.63
N TYR A 162 -5.36 -10.48 -2.23
CA TYR A 162 -4.32 -11.07 -3.07
C TYR A 162 -4.62 -12.48 -3.57
N HIS A 163 -5.75 -13.07 -3.15
CA HIS A 163 -6.13 -14.43 -3.57
C HIS A 163 -7.56 -14.53 -4.08
N GLU A 164 -8.47 -13.63 -3.66
CA GLU A 164 -9.88 -13.76 -4.02
C GLU A 164 -10.43 -12.66 -4.92
N TRP A 165 -10.24 -11.38 -4.55
CA TRP A 165 -10.96 -10.28 -5.20
C TRP A 165 -10.09 -9.33 -6.00
N PHE A 166 -8.83 -9.12 -5.61
CA PHE A 166 -7.88 -8.24 -6.30
C PHE A 166 -8.49 -6.84 -6.56
N PRO A 167 -8.86 -6.09 -5.51
CA PRO A 167 -9.55 -4.82 -5.67
C PRO A 167 -8.69 -3.82 -6.44
N GLN A 168 -9.33 -2.99 -7.28
CA GLN A 168 -8.63 -1.92 -7.98
C GLN A 168 -8.38 -0.73 -7.05
N ILE A 169 -9.29 -0.49 -6.08
CA ILE A 169 -9.18 0.58 -5.09
C ILE A 169 -9.41 0.00 -3.70
N VAL A 170 -8.53 0.39 -2.77
CA VAL A 170 -8.61 0.07 -1.34
C VAL A 170 -8.62 1.36 -0.55
N TYR A 171 -9.69 1.60 0.18
CA TYR A 171 -9.86 2.83 0.95
C TYR A 171 -10.04 2.54 2.43
N ASN A 172 -9.11 3.04 3.24
CA ASN A 172 -9.01 2.84 4.68
C ASN A 172 -9.35 4.13 5.44
N HIS A 173 -10.26 4.06 6.39
CA HIS A 173 -10.67 5.21 7.22
C HIS A 173 -9.91 5.28 8.52
N HIS A 174 -9.35 6.47 8.81
CA HIS A 174 -8.66 6.83 10.05
C HIS A 174 -9.20 8.11 10.69
N GLN A 175 -8.80 8.36 11.93
CA GLN A 175 -9.33 9.48 12.71
C GLN A 175 -8.24 10.20 13.50
N THR A 176 -7.34 10.88 12.78
CA THR A 176 -6.28 11.73 13.34
C THR A 176 -6.08 12.96 12.45
N GLY A 177 -7.12 13.76 12.29
CA GLY A 177 -7.11 14.93 11.38
C GLY A 177 -6.12 16.01 11.83
N PRO A 178 -5.41 16.69 10.89
CA PRO A 178 -4.50 17.78 11.21
C PRO A 178 -5.20 18.98 11.87
N ALA A 179 -4.52 19.62 12.81
CA ALA A 179 -5.07 20.77 13.54
C ALA A 179 -5.49 21.92 12.62
N GLY A 180 -6.67 22.50 12.86
CA GLY A 180 -7.22 23.60 12.07
C GLY A 180 -7.78 23.16 10.69
N THR A 181 -7.97 21.85 10.51
CA THR A 181 -8.66 21.22 9.37
C THR A 181 -9.68 20.22 9.91
N VAL A 182 -10.50 19.62 9.05
CA VAL A 182 -11.47 18.60 9.46
C VAL A 182 -11.14 17.22 8.93
N LEU A 183 -10.37 17.17 7.84
CA LEU A 183 -10.02 15.94 7.15
C LEU A 183 -8.71 16.11 6.40
N PHE A 184 -7.82 15.12 6.49
CA PHE A 184 -6.81 14.88 5.48
C PHE A 184 -7.33 13.82 4.50
N ALA A 185 -7.21 14.09 3.21
CA ALA A 185 -7.39 13.12 2.13
C ALA A 185 -6.19 13.21 1.18
N PRO A 186 -5.80 12.11 0.48
CA PRO A 186 -4.75 12.19 -0.53
C PRO A 186 -5.13 13.26 -1.60
N PRO A 187 -4.19 13.69 -2.46
CA PRO A 187 -2.89 13.11 -2.74
C PRO A 187 -1.90 13.23 -1.59
N PHE A 188 -0.97 12.25 -1.55
CA PHE A 188 0.11 12.25 -0.57
C PHE A 188 1.26 13.15 -1.00
N ARG A 189 2.16 13.49 -0.05
CA ARG A 189 3.42 14.15 -0.36
C ARG A 189 4.48 13.13 -0.82
N ASP A 190 5.55 13.62 -1.41
CA ASP A 190 6.75 12.82 -1.63
C ASP A 190 7.41 12.37 -0.29
N PRO A 191 8.19 11.29 -0.28
CA PRO A 191 8.48 10.44 -1.43
C PRO A 191 7.46 9.32 -1.65
N PHE A 192 7.38 8.82 -2.89
CA PHE A 192 6.78 7.51 -3.17
C PHE A 192 7.89 6.46 -3.39
N ASN A 193 7.57 5.18 -3.17
CA ASN A 193 8.52 4.11 -3.36
C ASN A 193 8.78 3.86 -4.86
N TYR A 194 10.05 3.61 -5.21
CA TYR A 194 10.48 3.50 -6.61
C TYR A 194 10.18 2.16 -7.28
N TYR A 195 9.72 1.15 -6.50
CA TYR A 195 9.45 -0.19 -7.04
C TYR A 195 8.11 -0.29 -7.74
N PHE A 196 7.07 0.42 -7.29
CA PHE A 196 5.78 0.28 -7.91
C PHE A 196 5.62 1.07 -9.22
N ASP A 197 4.66 0.64 -10.04
CA ASP A 197 4.41 1.26 -11.34
C ASP A 197 3.91 2.71 -11.19
N PRO A 198 4.34 3.65 -12.04
CA PRO A 198 3.87 5.04 -12.01
C PRO A 198 2.35 5.22 -12.10
N LEU A 199 1.61 4.24 -12.62
CA LEU A 199 0.14 4.28 -12.62
C LEU A 199 -0.47 4.21 -11.21
N VAL A 200 0.28 3.73 -10.20
CA VAL A 200 -0.19 3.74 -8.80
C VAL A 200 -0.33 5.17 -8.28
N PRO A 201 0.73 6.02 -8.23
CA PRO A 201 0.58 7.38 -7.74
C PRO A 201 -0.38 8.21 -8.60
N MET A 202 -0.40 8.01 -9.93
CA MET A 202 -1.34 8.72 -10.81
C MET A 202 -2.79 8.30 -10.56
N GLY A 203 -3.05 7.04 -10.28
CA GLY A 203 -4.38 6.56 -9.88
C GLY A 203 -4.82 7.12 -8.53
N ILE A 204 -3.90 7.23 -7.56
CA ILE A 204 -4.16 7.91 -6.28
C ILE A 204 -4.55 9.37 -6.53
N ASP A 205 -3.80 10.10 -7.34
CA ASP A 205 -4.08 11.51 -7.64
C ASP A 205 -5.45 11.70 -8.32
N LEU A 206 -5.79 10.83 -9.26
CA LEU A 206 -7.09 10.86 -9.95
C LEU A 206 -8.28 10.73 -8.98
N VAL A 207 -8.25 9.70 -8.14
CA VAL A 207 -9.32 9.47 -7.15
C VAL A 207 -9.37 10.60 -6.14
N SER A 208 -8.21 11.05 -5.67
CA SER A 208 -8.09 12.10 -4.67
C SER A 208 -8.60 13.45 -5.16
N ALA A 209 -8.31 13.82 -6.41
CA ALA A 209 -8.82 15.04 -7.03
C ALA A 209 -10.36 15.03 -7.07
N ALA A 210 -10.97 13.89 -7.37
CA ALA A 210 -12.42 13.75 -7.34
C ALA A 210 -12.98 13.86 -5.91
N MET A 211 -12.31 13.33 -4.89
CA MET A 211 -12.71 13.50 -3.49
C MET A 211 -12.76 14.98 -3.11
N HIS A 212 -11.67 15.73 -3.35
CA HIS A 212 -11.60 17.15 -3.02
C HIS A 212 -12.59 17.99 -3.84
N ASN A 213 -12.76 17.68 -5.13
CA ASN A 213 -13.76 18.33 -5.97
C ASN A 213 -15.16 18.13 -5.40
N ARG A 214 -15.51 16.92 -4.96
CA ARG A 214 -16.82 16.62 -4.38
C ARG A 214 -17.04 17.33 -3.05
N PHE A 215 -16.02 17.38 -2.15
CA PHE A 215 -16.13 18.18 -0.92
C PHE A 215 -16.48 19.63 -1.21
N LEU A 216 -15.78 20.26 -2.16
CA LEU A 216 -16.03 21.65 -2.53
C LEU A 216 -17.41 21.84 -3.18
N ALA A 217 -17.82 20.95 -4.08
CA ALA A 217 -19.12 20.99 -4.73
C ALA A 217 -20.29 20.82 -3.74
N GLU A 218 -20.10 20.05 -2.66
CA GLU A 218 -21.08 19.88 -1.58
C GLU A 218 -20.94 20.94 -0.46
N GLY A 219 -20.11 21.98 -0.65
CA GLY A 219 -19.92 23.05 0.34
C GLY A 219 -19.23 22.59 1.64
N LYS A 220 -18.34 21.60 1.56
CA LYS A 220 -17.62 20.99 2.69
C LYS A 220 -16.15 21.46 2.75
N PRO A 221 -15.86 22.60 3.41
CA PRO A 221 -14.51 23.14 3.54
C PRO A 221 -13.67 22.38 4.59
N GLY A 222 -12.37 22.69 4.68
CA GLY A 222 -11.47 22.19 5.73
C GLY A 222 -10.78 20.87 5.39
N ALA A 223 -10.97 20.32 4.18
CA ALA A 223 -10.21 19.15 3.73
C ALA A 223 -8.82 19.57 3.24
N THR A 224 -7.77 18.96 3.78
CA THR A 224 -6.37 19.20 3.41
C THR A 224 -5.76 17.98 2.70
N MET A 225 -4.63 18.21 1.99
CA MET A 225 -3.94 17.20 1.21
C MET A 225 -2.41 17.44 1.19
N ARG A 226 -1.65 16.57 0.52
CA ARG A 226 -0.22 16.72 0.26
C ARG A 226 0.58 17.10 1.52
N SER A 227 1.26 18.23 1.48
CA SER A 227 2.08 18.75 2.59
C SER A 227 1.27 19.26 3.79
N GLY A 228 -0.06 19.23 3.73
CA GLY A 228 -0.92 19.50 4.89
C GLY A 228 -0.84 18.42 5.98
N SER A 229 -0.20 17.30 5.69
CA SER A 229 0.16 16.27 6.68
C SER A 229 1.45 15.54 6.30
N GLY A 230 1.94 14.67 7.17
CA GLY A 230 3.18 13.92 6.98
C GLY A 230 3.07 12.68 6.08
N TYR A 231 1.88 12.30 5.63
CA TYR A 231 1.64 11.03 4.94
C TYR A 231 2.32 10.95 3.56
N SER A 232 3.07 9.86 3.33
CA SER A 232 3.72 9.52 2.07
C SER A 232 3.33 8.10 1.61
N THR A 233 3.89 7.63 0.50
CA THR A 233 3.59 6.31 -0.08
C THR A 233 4.85 5.44 -0.17
N TRP A 234 5.73 5.54 0.82
CA TRP A 234 7.01 4.82 0.80
C TRP A 234 6.91 3.38 1.32
N TRP A 235 6.29 3.19 2.46
CA TRP A 235 6.39 1.95 3.23
C TRP A 235 5.29 0.93 2.87
N ASN A 236 5.57 -0.39 2.98
CA ASN A 236 4.68 -1.47 2.55
C ASN A 236 3.84 -2.15 3.64
N GLY A 237 3.94 -1.74 4.89
CA GLY A 237 3.37 -2.52 6.01
C GLY A 237 1.97 -2.13 6.46
N GLY A 238 1.41 -1.02 5.97
CA GLY A 238 0.04 -0.60 6.28
C GLY A 238 -0.99 -1.17 5.31
N LEU A 239 -2.26 -1.20 5.71
CA LEU A 239 -3.37 -1.70 4.89
C LEU A 239 -3.41 -1.02 3.52
N ARG A 240 -3.38 0.32 3.49
CA ARG A 240 -3.40 1.08 2.24
C ARG A 240 -2.10 1.03 1.47
N THR A 241 -0.96 0.79 2.14
CA THR A 241 0.37 0.90 1.51
C THR A 241 0.85 -0.41 0.91
N THR A 242 0.56 -1.55 1.52
CA THR A 242 0.87 -2.85 0.96
C THR A 242 0.27 -3.03 -0.44
N VAL A 243 -0.91 -2.50 -0.67
CA VAL A 243 -1.62 -2.64 -1.95
C VAL A 243 -0.93 -1.93 -3.11
N TYR A 244 -0.13 -0.87 -2.87
CA TYR A 244 0.67 -0.22 -3.93
C TYR A 244 1.64 -1.17 -4.59
N PHE A 245 2.28 -2.02 -3.78
CA PHE A 245 3.23 -3.04 -4.22
C PHE A 245 2.55 -4.23 -4.92
N HIS A 246 1.22 -4.22 -4.94
CA HIS A 246 0.36 -5.21 -5.62
C HIS A 246 -0.47 -4.58 -6.76
N ASN A 247 -0.02 -3.44 -7.28
CA ASN A 247 -0.63 -2.74 -8.42
C ASN A 247 -2.07 -2.26 -8.16
N MET A 248 -2.40 -1.89 -6.93
CA MET A 248 -3.72 -1.40 -6.53
C MET A 248 -3.61 0.03 -6.02
N ILE A 249 -4.72 0.76 -6.06
CA ILE A 249 -4.81 2.15 -5.59
C ILE A 249 -5.21 2.13 -4.12
N GLY A 250 -4.29 2.51 -3.23
CA GLY A 250 -4.53 2.59 -1.80
C GLY A 250 -4.80 4.02 -1.33
N LEU A 251 -5.83 4.23 -0.54
CA LEU A 251 -6.24 5.54 -0.02
C LEU A 251 -6.41 5.47 1.49
N LEU A 252 -6.17 6.59 2.17
CA LEU A 252 -6.69 6.83 3.51
C LEU A 252 -7.37 8.18 3.59
N THR A 253 -8.21 8.35 4.59
CA THR A 253 -8.59 9.66 5.13
C THR A 253 -8.34 9.68 6.62
N GLU A 254 -7.94 10.85 7.13
CA GLU A 254 -7.75 11.12 8.54
C GLU A 254 -8.69 12.23 8.96
N SER A 255 -9.74 11.87 9.66
CA SER A 255 -10.79 12.81 10.08
C SER A 255 -10.60 13.26 11.52
N ILE A 256 -11.08 14.47 11.86
CA ILE A 256 -11.27 14.88 13.24
C ILE A 256 -12.60 14.35 13.79
N GLY A 257 -12.82 14.53 15.07
CA GLY A 257 -14.08 14.29 15.74
C GLY A 257 -13.95 13.25 16.86
N ASN A 258 -14.93 13.30 17.74
CA ASN A 258 -15.16 12.33 18.80
C ASN A 258 -16.67 12.13 18.96
N PRO A 259 -17.14 11.07 19.63
CA PRO A 259 -18.55 10.93 19.98
C PRO A 259 -19.11 12.13 20.78
N THR A 260 -18.25 12.78 21.58
CA THR A 260 -18.52 14.10 22.18
C THR A 260 -18.02 15.21 21.26
N PRO A 261 -18.71 16.37 21.18
CA PRO A 261 -18.27 17.48 20.32
C PRO A 261 -16.83 17.92 20.63
N VAL A 262 -16.09 18.28 19.60
CA VAL A 262 -14.73 18.83 19.67
C VAL A 262 -14.71 20.21 19.04
N ARG A 263 -13.72 21.03 19.40
CA ARG A 263 -13.54 22.35 18.79
C ARG A 263 -12.45 22.30 17.73
N ILE A 264 -12.74 22.80 16.52
CA ILE A 264 -11.71 23.08 15.52
C ILE A 264 -10.86 24.24 16.04
N PRO A 265 -9.55 24.05 16.29
CA PRO A 265 -8.71 25.11 16.81
C PRO A 265 -8.45 26.19 15.75
N PHE A 266 -8.24 27.43 16.20
CA PHE A 266 -7.77 28.51 15.33
C PHE A 266 -6.27 28.31 15.03
N VAL A 267 -5.97 28.05 13.77
CA VAL A 267 -4.60 27.97 13.22
C VAL A 267 -4.49 29.04 12.15
N PRO A 268 -3.86 30.21 12.43
CA PRO A 268 -3.88 31.37 11.53
C PRO A 268 -3.43 31.05 10.11
N GLN A 269 -2.34 30.32 9.92
CA GLN A 269 -1.80 29.97 8.61
C GLN A 269 -2.74 29.06 7.80
N ASN A 270 -3.65 28.33 8.46
CA ASN A 270 -4.66 27.50 7.81
C ASN A 270 -5.91 28.29 7.40
N GLN A 271 -5.95 29.60 7.62
CA GLN A 271 -7.02 30.47 7.11
C GLN A 271 -6.69 31.05 5.71
N LEU A 272 -5.43 30.89 5.25
CA LEU A 272 -5.04 31.29 3.90
C LEU A 272 -5.27 30.12 2.93
N PRO A 273 -6.12 30.29 1.88
CA PRO A 273 -6.27 29.28 0.84
C PRO A 273 -4.94 28.99 0.14
N ARG A 274 -4.64 27.69 -0.05
CA ARG A 274 -3.46 27.21 -0.76
C ARG A 274 -3.76 25.86 -1.42
N ILE A 275 -2.86 25.39 -2.27
CA ILE A 275 -3.09 24.13 -3.00
C ILE A 275 -3.32 22.93 -2.07
N ASP A 276 -2.74 22.92 -0.89
CA ASP A 276 -2.88 21.86 0.11
C ASP A 276 -4.15 22.03 0.97
N LEU A 277 -4.78 23.18 0.95
CA LEU A 277 -6.01 23.51 1.68
C LEU A 277 -6.80 24.57 0.90
N PRO A 278 -7.49 24.18 -0.19
CA PRO A 278 -8.12 25.15 -1.10
C PRO A 278 -9.31 25.89 -0.49
N ALA A 279 -10.01 25.29 0.48
CA ALA A 279 -11.09 25.91 1.22
C ALA A 279 -10.87 25.79 2.73
N PRO A 280 -10.24 26.77 3.38
CA PRO A 280 -10.11 26.84 4.83
C PRO A 280 -11.46 26.79 5.56
N ILE A 281 -11.42 26.32 6.82
CA ILE A 281 -12.59 26.31 7.70
C ILE A 281 -12.34 27.19 8.94
N ALA A 282 -13.36 27.97 9.32
CA ALA A 282 -13.31 28.80 10.52
C ALA A 282 -13.34 27.91 11.79
N PRO A 283 -12.72 28.37 12.91
CA PRO A 283 -12.86 27.73 14.20
C PRO A 283 -14.34 27.64 14.60
N GLN A 284 -14.77 26.42 14.94
CA GLN A 284 -16.16 26.16 15.33
C GLN A 284 -16.25 24.89 16.19
N GLU A 285 -17.39 24.70 16.83
CA GLU A 285 -17.73 23.42 17.42
C GLU A 285 -18.00 22.40 16.29
N TRP A 286 -17.48 21.18 16.47
CA TRP A 286 -17.55 20.11 15.48
C TRP A 286 -18.19 18.88 16.09
N HIS A 287 -19.31 18.46 15.52
CA HIS A 287 -20.08 17.32 15.97
C HIS A 287 -19.70 16.07 15.18
N PHE A 288 -19.77 14.93 15.83
CA PHE A 288 -19.41 13.63 15.24
C PHE A 288 -20.18 13.31 13.95
N ARG A 289 -21.43 13.73 13.86
CA ARG A 289 -22.26 13.58 12.65
C ARG A 289 -21.63 14.27 11.42
N GLN A 290 -20.98 15.39 11.61
CA GLN A 290 -20.30 16.10 10.51
C GLN A 290 -19.13 15.28 9.96
N SER A 291 -18.35 14.61 10.82
CA SER A 291 -17.28 13.70 10.40
C SER A 291 -17.84 12.51 9.59
N ILE A 292 -18.97 11.93 10.02
CA ILE A 292 -19.64 10.86 9.26
C ILE A 292 -20.06 11.36 7.88
N GLU A 293 -20.66 12.55 7.77
CA GLU A 293 -21.09 13.12 6.47
C GLU A 293 -19.92 13.39 5.54
N TYR A 294 -18.76 13.86 6.05
CA TYR A 294 -17.55 14.00 5.24
C TYR A 294 -17.03 12.65 4.76
N SER A 295 -17.02 11.63 5.62
CA SER A 295 -16.60 10.28 5.25
C SER A 295 -17.52 9.67 4.19
N VAL A 296 -18.83 9.84 4.30
CA VAL A 296 -19.80 9.37 3.30
C VAL A 296 -19.60 10.08 1.96
N THR A 297 -19.34 11.41 1.97
CA THR A 297 -19.00 12.16 0.75
C THR A 297 -17.74 11.61 0.09
N ALA A 298 -16.69 11.32 0.87
CA ALA A 298 -15.47 10.70 0.38
C ALA A 298 -15.73 9.32 -0.25
N ASN A 299 -16.49 8.46 0.43
CA ASN A 299 -16.88 7.14 -0.08
C ASN A 299 -17.61 7.25 -1.43
N ARG A 300 -18.57 8.16 -1.53
CA ARG A 300 -19.31 8.37 -2.77
C ARG A 300 -18.41 8.90 -3.90
N ALA A 301 -17.43 9.76 -3.59
CA ALA A 301 -16.46 10.21 -4.58
C ALA A 301 -15.59 9.08 -5.11
N VAL A 302 -15.12 8.20 -4.24
CA VAL A 302 -14.31 7.01 -4.60
C VAL A 302 -15.13 6.08 -5.51
N LEU A 303 -16.34 5.75 -5.11
CA LEU A 303 -17.23 4.87 -5.89
C LEU A 303 -17.66 5.49 -7.23
N ASP A 304 -17.93 6.79 -7.26
CA ASP A 304 -18.27 7.52 -8.49
C ASP A 304 -17.12 7.46 -9.52
N VAL A 305 -15.87 7.66 -9.06
CA VAL A 305 -14.70 7.55 -9.93
C VAL A 305 -14.45 6.12 -10.37
N ALA A 306 -14.59 5.16 -9.46
CA ALA A 306 -14.45 3.73 -9.78
C ALA A 306 -15.42 3.33 -10.89
N SER A 307 -16.69 3.74 -10.79
CA SER A 307 -17.72 3.48 -11.78
C SER A 307 -17.43 4.17 -13.13
N LYS A 308 -17.06 5.47 -13.12
CA LYS A 308 -16.79 6.25 -14.34
C LYS A 308 -15.57 5.76 -15.11
N TYR A 309 -14.52 5.33 -14.40
CA TYR A 309 -13.25 4.87 -14.98
C TYR A 309 -13.06 3.36 -14.81
N ARG A 310 -14.13 2.61 -14.66
CA ARG A 310 -14.16 1.17 -14.40
C ARG A 310 -13.25 0.37 -15.34
N GLU A 311 -13.42 0.56 -16.64
CA GLU A 311 -12.63 -0.15 -17.66
C GLU A 311 -11.15 0.19 -17.56
N GLU A 312 -10.81 1.45 -17.28
CA GLU A 312 -9.43 1.91 -17.15
C GLU A 312 -8.75 1.33 -15.90
N PHE A 313 -9.41 1.33 -14.74
CA PHE A 313 -8.86 0.74 -13.53
C PHE A 313 -8.63 -0.77 -13.70
N LEU A 314 -9.56 -1.48 -14.30
CA LEU A 314 -9.43 -2.90 -14.60
C LEU A 314 -8.31 -3.18 -15.62
N PHE A 315 -8.15 -2.34 -16.64
CA PHE A 315 -7.06 -2.52 -17.59
C PHE A 315 -5.71 -2.09 -17.01
N ASN A 316 -5.68 -1.06 -16.16
CA ASN A 316 -4.44 -0.57 -15.57
C ASN A 316 -3.82 -1.56 -14.56
N ILE A 317 -4.61 -2.29 -13.77
CA ILE A 317 -4.05 -3.32 -12.90
C ILE A 317 -3.36 -4.43 -13.72
N TYR A 318 -3.93 -4.82 -14.88
CA TYR A 318 -3.30 -5.73 -15.83
C TYR A 318 -1.99 -5.13 -16.39
N ARG A 319 -2.03 -3.88 -16.83
CA ARG A 319 -0.88 -3.19 -17.41
C ARG A 319 0.30 -3.12 -16.43
N MET A 320 0.04 -2.75 -15.18
CA MET A 320 1.04 -2.71 -14.12
C MET A 320 1.62 -4.10 -13.83
N GLY A 321 0.77 -5.13 -13.77
CA GLY A 321 1.20 -6.53 -13.61
C GLY A 321 2.05 -6.99 -14.80
N ARG A 322 1.63 -6.69 -16.03
CA ARG A 322 2.38 -7.00 -17.25
C ARG A 322 3.75 -6.32 -17.29
N ASN A 323 3.80 -5.01 -16.95
CA ASN A 323 5.05 -4.26 -16.84
C ASN A 323 5.98 -4.91 -15.80
N SER A 324 5.46 -5.35 -14.66
CA SER A 324 6.23 -6.01 -13.60
C SER A 324 6.82 -7.34 -14.06
N ILE A 325 6.04 -8.18 -14.75
CA ILE A 325 6.52 -9.44 -15.33
C ILE A 325 7.62 -9.17 -16.36
N GLU A 326 7.43 -8.19 -17.24
CA GLU A 326 8.41 -7.83 -18.25
C GLU A 326 9.71 -7.33 -17.63
N ARG A 327 9.65 -6.40 -16.67
CA ARG A 327 10.82 -5.89 -15.94
C ARG A 327 11.57 -7.00 -15.20
N GLY A 328 10.87 -7.99 -14.64
CA GLY A 328 11.47 -9.17 -14.01
C GLY A 328 12.04 -10.20 -14.99
N SER A 329 11.66 -10.14 -16.28
CA SER A 329 12.09 -11.08 -17.32
C SER A 329 13.33 -10.62 -18.11
N ARG A 330 13.75 -9.39 -17.97
CA ARG A 330 14.90 -8.79 -18.66
C ARG A 330 15.73 -7.92 -17.73
N ASP A 331 16.87 -7.43 -18.19
CA ASP A 331 17.66 -6.46 -17.45
C ASP A 331 16.83 -5.17 -17.28
N HIS A 332 16.76 -4.73 -16.05
CA HIS A 332 16.06 -3.52 -15.63
C HIS A 332 16.81 -2.86 -14.49
N TRP A 333 16.67 -1.55 -14.36
CA TRP A 333 17.29 -0.73 -13.31
C TRP A 333 16.22 0.12 -12.63
N THR A 334 15.98 -0.12 -11.36
CA THR A 334 15.29 0.82 -10.50
C THR A 334 16.31 1.84 -10.01
N ILE A 335 16.11 3.12 -10.35
CA ILE A 335 17.04 4.17 -9.98
C ILE A 335 16.81 4.59 -8.54
N HIS A 336 17.85 4.49 -7.74
CA HIS A 336 17.85 4.80 -6.31
C HIS A 336 18.62 6.09 -6.00
N PRO A 337 18.34 6.77 -4.87
CA PRO A 337 19.04 7.99 -4.45
C PRO A 337 20.56 7.88 -4.46
N LYS A 338 21.13 6.75 -4.05
CA LYS A 338 22.59 6.50 -4.09
C LYS A 338 23.18 6.59 -5.49
N VAL A 339 22.47 6.09 -6.49
CA VAL A 339 22.91 6.17 -7.89
C VAL A 339 22.92 7.62 -8.36
N ILE A 340 21.89 8.39 -8.02
CA ILE A 340 21.83 9.82 -8.33
C ILE A 340 22.95 10.59 -7.63
N ALA A 341 23.21 10.31 -6.35
CA ALA A 341 24.31 10.93 -5.61
C ALA A 341 25.68 10.63 -6.25
N ALA A 342 25.93 9.39 -6.65
CA ALA A 342 27.16 9.02 -7.35
C ALA A 342 27.35 9.76 -8.70
N VAL A 343 26.27 9.90 -9.47
CA VAL A 343 26.27 10.68 -10.72
C VAL A 343 26.55 12.16 -10.43
N GLN A 344 25.89 12.75 -9.43
CA GLN A 344 26.10 14.15 -9.05
C GLN A 344 27.56 14.40 -8.61
N GLU A 345 28.14 13.49 -7.84
CA GLU A 345 29.54 13.57 -7.40
C GLU A 345 30.51 13.49 -8.60
N ALA A 346 30.27 12.57 -9.55
CA ALA A 346 31.06 12.45 -10.74
C ALA A 346 31.03 13.72 -11.61
N VAL A 347 29.82 14.29 -11.77
CA VAL A 347 29.64 15.58 -12.50
C VAL A 347 30.37 16.70 -11.78
N ALA A 348 30.29 16.79 -10.45
CA ALA A 348 30.97 17.82 -9.67
C ALA A 348 32.51 17.71 -9.78
N LYS A 349 33.07 16.50 -9.72
CA LYS A 349 34.51 16.24 -9.89
C LYS A 349 35.01 16.67 -11.26
N GLU A 350 34.29 16.35 -12.33
CA GLU A 350 34.66 16.76 -13.68
C GLU A 350 34.67 18.30 -13.84
N ARG A 351 33.64 18.97 -13.33
CA ARG A 351 33.59 20.45 -13.34
C ARG A 351 34.75 21.08 -12.57
N ALA A 352 35.10 20.52 -11.41
CA ALA A 352 36.21 20.99 -10.59
C ALA A 352 37.60 20.79 -11.26
N SER A 353 37.76 19.74 -12.08
CA SER A 353 39.00 19.44 -12.80
C SER A 353 39.18 20.22 -14.10
N GLY A 354 38.29 21.18 -14.42
CA GLY A 354 38.41 22.03 -15.61
C GLY A 354 37.93 21.39 -16.90
N GLY A 355 37.24 20.29 -16.82
CA GLY A 355 36.55 19.60 -17.93
C GLY A 355 35.32 20.36 -18.44
N GLU A 356 35.43 21.67 -18.67
CA GLU A 356 34.39 22.41 -19.38
C GLU A 356 34.41 22.04 -20.87
N GLU A 357 33.62 21.07 -21.27
CA GLU A 357 32.99 21.18 -22.57
C GLU A 357 32.01 22.37 -22.47
N ARG A 358 32.45 23.51 -22.98
CA ARG A 358 31.56 24.61 -23.34
C ARG A 358 30.58 24.09 -24.37
N GLY A 359 29.52 23.44 -23.87
CA GLY A 359 28.35 23.12 -24.67
C GLY A 359 27.86 24.40 -25.29
N ALA A 360 27.97 24.50 -26.60
CA ALA A 360 27.67 25.60 -27.48
C ALA A 360 26.76 26.67 -26.84
N ALA A 361 27.39 27.78 -26.46
CA ALA A 361 26.68 29.03 -26.19
C ALA A 361 26.23 29.58 -27.55
N GLY A 362 25.15 29.05 -28.07
CA GLY A 362 24.44 29.50 -29.25
C GLY A 362 23.06 30.03 -28.85
N GLY A 363 22.91 31.35 -28.90
CA GLY A 363 21.60 32.00 -28.88
C GLY A 363 21.12 32.50 -27.51
N GLY A 364 21.26 33.81 -27.31
CA GLY A 364 20.55 34.56 -26.28
C GLY A 364 19.03 34.45 -26.47
N GLY A 365 18.41 33.54 -25.73
CA GLY A 365 16.96 33.38 -25.64
C GLY A 365 16.56 33.14 -24.20
N ARG A 366 15.38 33.57 -23.80
CA ARG A 366 14.74 33.48 -22.48
C ARG A 366 14.66 32.07 -21.83
N GLY A 367 15.52 31.11 -22.27
CA GLY A 367 15.54 29.71 -21.80
C GLY A 367 16.56 29.37 -20.73
N GLY A 368 17.25 30.34 -20.12
CA GLY A 368 18.32 30.09 -19.14
C GLY A 368 17.88 29.39 -17.84
N ALA A 369 16.62 29.50 -17.47
CA ALA A 369 16.09 28.92 -16.24
C ALA A 369 15.97 27.39 -16.28
N PHE A 370 15.91 26.77 -17.45
CA PHE A 370 15.76 25.31 -17.60
C PHE A 370 17.07 24.50 -17.62
N ARG A 371 18.24 25.16 -17.55
CA ARG A 371 19.56 24.50 -17.60
C ARG A 371 20.21 24.30 -16.24
N PHE A 372 19.62 24.79 -15.15
CA PHE A 372 20.13 24.55 -13.80
C PHE A 372 19.97 23.05 -13.44
N GLY A 373 21.12 22.39 -13.23
CA GLY A 373 21.19 20.97 -12.89
C GLY A 373 21.42 20.00 -14.04
N ALA A 374 21.45 20.44 -15.29
CA ALA A 374 21.74 19.57 -16.42
C ALA A 374 23.16 19.02 -16.35
N ALA A 375 23.30 17.71 -16.54
CA ALA A 375 24.59 17.01 -16.67
C ALA A 375 24.76 16.48 -18.10
N PRO A 376 26.01 16.28 -18.58
CA PRO A 376 26.27 15.64 -19.88
C PRO A 376 25.63 14.25 -19.97
N ALA A 377 25.09 13.91 -21.16
CA ALA A 377 24.36 12.65 -21.37
C ALA A 377 25.20 11.39 -21.09
N LYS A 378 26.55 11.48 -21.18
CA LYS A 378 27.44 10.37 -20.85
C LYS A 378 27.24 9.81 -19.44
N TYR A 379 26.81 10.64 -18.48
CA TYR A 379 26.54 10.20 -17.11
C TYR A 379 25.26 9.35 -16.99
N TYR A 380 24.42 9.33 -18.01
CA TYR A 380 23.25 8.47 -18.01
C TYR A 380 23.63 6.98 -18.00
N GLU A 381 24.76 6.62 -18.61
CA GLU A 381 25.25 5.24 -18.62
C GLU A 381 25.64 4.74 -17.21
N MET A 382 26.10 5.64 -16.33
CA MET A 382 26.41 5.29 -14.93
C MET A 382 25.18 4.75 -14.17
N MET A 383 23.98 5.23 -14.53
CA MET A 383 22.75 4.75 -13.92
C MET A 383 22.36 3.35 -14.39
N ARG A 384 23.03 2.85 -15.43
CA ARG A 384 22.80 1.54 -16.04
C ARG A 384 23.98 0.58 -15.87
N ASP A 385 24.81 0.81 -14.86
CA ASP A 385 25.87 -0.13 -14.51
C ASP A 385 25.27 -1.53 -14.31
N PRO A 386 25.78 -2.57 -14.99
CA PRO A 386 25.29 -3.95 -14.85
C PRO A 386 25.29 -4.48 -13.42
N ALA A 387 26.18 -4.00 -12.55
CA ALA A 387 26.21 -4.37 -11.13
C ALA A 387 24.99 -3.86 -10.34
N ASN A 388 24.36 -2.78 -10.80
CA ASN A 388 23.20 -2.15 -10.17
C ASN A 388 21.86 -2.62 -10.77
N ARG A 389 21.88 -3.67 -11.60
CA ARG A 389 20.64 -4.24 -12.15
C ARG A 389 19.73 -4.76 -11.05
N ASP A 390 18.45 -4.64 -11.28
CA ASP A 390 17.44 -5.32 -10.47
C ASP A 390 17.60 -6.84 -10.57
N PRO A 391 17.37 -7.59 -9.47
CA PRO A 391 17.51 -9.04 -9.51
C PRO A 391 16.42 -9.69 -10.35
N ARG A 392 16.78 -10.79 -10.98
CA ARG A 392 15.87 -11.71 -11.68
C ARG A 392 15.17 -12.67 -10.70
N GLY A 393 15.72 -12.75 -9.50
CA GLY A 393 15.13 -13.53 -8.41
C GLY A 393 16.02 -13.61 -7.19
N PHE A 394 15.50 -14.29 -6.18
CA PHE A 394 16.17 -14.55 -4.91
C PHE A 394 16.14 -16.04 -4.61
N ILE A 395 17.24 -16.56 -4.05
CA ILE A 395 17.34 -17.95 -3.61
C ILE A 395 17.57 -17.95 -2.11
N ILE A 396 16.74 -18.66 -1.37
CA ILE A 396 16.83 -18.88 0.07
C ILE A 396 17.34 -20.31 0.27
N PRO A 397 18.64 -20.51 0.63
CA PRO A 397 19.22 -21.84 0.76
C PRO A 397 18.58 -22.65 1.88
N ALA A 398 18.39 -23.96 1.68
CA ALA A 398 17.80 -24.85 2.68
C ALA A 398 18.77 -25.22 3.83
N ASP A 399 20.07 -25.00 3.64
CA ASP A 399 21.13 -25.29 4.61
C ASP A 399 21.49 -24.10 5.52
N GLN A 400 20.66 -23.05 5.51
CA GLN A 400 20.86 -21.92 6.42
C GLN A 400 20.55 -22.30 7.89
N PRO A 401 21.16 -21.62 8.87
CA PRO A 401 21.06 -21.98 10.28
C PRO A 401 19.63 -22.04 10.82
N ASP A 402 18.76 -21.08 10.42
CA ASP A 402 17.36 -21.03 10.83
C ASP A 402 16.42 -21.15 9.63
N PHE A 403 16.27 -22.37 9.13
CA PHE A 403 15.35 -22.65 8.02
C PHE A 403 13.88 -22.57 8.43
N LEU A 404 13.56 -22.68 9.72
CA LEU A 404 12.18 -22.51 10.21
C LEU A 404 11.72 -21.07 10.08
N THR A 405 12.57 -20.10 10.41
CA THR A 405 12.29 -18.67 10.20
C THR A 405 12.23 -18.34 8.70
N ALA A 406 13.10 -18.94 7.88
CA ALA A 406 13.02 -18.82 6.43
C ALA A 406 11.67 -19.34 5.88
N THR A 407 11.14 -20.44 6.41
CA THR A 407 9.83 -20.97 6.05
C THR A 407 8.69 -20.03 6.47
N LYS A 408 8.80 -19.38 7.64
CA LYS A 408 7.82 -18.34 8.06
C LYS A 408 7.83 -17.15 7.12
N PHE A 409 9.01 -16.66 6.73
CA PHE A 409 9.14 -15.58 5.76
C PHE A 409 8.51 -15.94 4.41
N VAL A 410 8.79 -17.13 3.88
CA VAL A 410 8.17 -17.63 2.65
C VAL A 410 6.65 -17.68 2.77
N ASN A 411 6.14 -18.09 3.93
CA ASN A 411 4.69 -18.10 4.17
C ASN A 411 4.09 -16.69 4.26
N ALA A 412 4.82 -15.70 4.77
CA ALA A 412 4.38 -14.29 4.69
C ALA A 412 4.26 -13.84 3.24
N LEU A 413 5.22 -14.16 2.39
CA LEU A 413 5.16 -13.88 0.95
C LEU A 413 3.98 -14.60 0.26
N ILE A 414 3.70 -15.86 0.62
CA ILE A 414 2.55 -16.59 0.06
C ILE A 414 1.24 -15.95 0.50
N LYS A 415 1.10 -15.55 1.76
CA LYS A 415 -0.09 -14.84 2.29
C LYS A 415 -0.35 -13.53 1.55
N THR A 416 0.70 -12.87 1.11
CA THR A 416 0.63 -11.64 0.30
C THR A 416 0.66 -11.87 -1.21
N GLY A 417 0.32 -13.08 -1.67
CA GLY A 417 0.06 -13.38 -3.09
C GLY A 417 1.31 -13.63 -3.95
N ILE A 418 2.49 -13.78 -3.36
CA ILE A 418 3.73 -14.05 -4.10
C ILE A 418 3.83 -15.53 -4.47
N THR A 419 4.17 -15.79 -5.73
CA THR A 419 4.47 -17.15 -6.21
C THR A 419 5.88 -17.56 -5.79
N ILE A 420 5.96 -18.65 -5.05
CA ILE A 420 7.20 -19.24 -4.54
C ILE A 420 7.40 -20.61 -5.18
N HIS A 421 8.65 -20.95 -5.48
CA HIS A 421 9.05 -22.27 -5.92
C HIS A 421 9.98 -22.93 -4.89
N GLN A 422 10.00 -24.25 -4.90
CA GLN A 422 10.94 -25.03 -4.11
C GLN A 422 11.75 -25.95 -5.02
N ALA A 423 13.05 -26.04 -4.76
CA ALA A 423 13.94 -26.94 -5.50
C ALA A 423 13.66 -28.40 -5.14
N THR A 424 13.37 -29.24 -6.13
CA THR A 424 13.11 -30.68 -5.97
C THR A 424 14.36 -31.53 -5.92
N ARG A 425 15.50 -30.96 -6.34
CA ARG A 425 16.86 -31.54 -6.24
C ARG A 425 17.89 -30.42 -6.15
N SER A 426 19.13 -30.73 -5.83
CA SER A 426 20.22 -29.76 -5.84
C SER A 426 20.42 -29.15 -7.23
N PHE A 427 20.82 -27.89 -7.27
CA PHE A 427 21.04 -27.15 -8.51
C PHE A 427 22.16 -26.10 -8.35
N GLN A 428 22.57 -25.48 -9.45
CA GLN A 428 23.60 -24.45 -9.45
C GLN A 428 23.10 -23.19 -10.15
N VAL A 429 23.46 -22.02 -9.59
CA VAL A 429 23.23 -20.71 -10.21
C VAL A 429 24.44 -19.82 -9.91
N GLY A 430 25.00 -19.15 -10.93
CA GLY A 430 26.12 -18.25 -10.76
C GLY A 430 27.36 -18.89 -10.15
N GLY A 431 27.60 -20.17 -10.40
CA GLY A 431 28.74 -20.94 -9.82
C GLY A 431 28.52 -21.41 -8.37
N LYS A 432 27.40 -21.07 -7.72
CA LYS A 432 27.05 -21.50 -6.38
C LYS A 432 26.07 -22.68 -6.42
N SER A 433 26.29 -23.68 -5.57
CA SER A 433 25.42 -24.85 -5.41
C SER A 433 24.40 -24.61 -4.31
N TYR A 434 23.16 -25.06 -4.53
CA TYR A 434 22.05 -24.96 -3.60
C TYR A 434 21.46 -26.36 -3.36
N PRO A 435 21.16 -26.71 -2.11
CA PRO A 435 20.59 -28.01 -1.80
C PRO A 435 19.12 -28.13 -2.21
N THR A 436 18.65 -29.37 -2.31
CA THR A 436 17.22 -29.71 -2.41
C THR A 436 16.45 -29.02 -1.29
N GLY A 437 15.24 -28.54 -1.57
CA GLY A 437 14.39 -27.85 -0.59
C GLY A 437 14.62 -26.35 -0.50
N SER A 438 15.65 -25.80 -1.13
CA SER A 438 15.86 -24.33 -1.21
C SER A 438 14.65 -23.64 -1.86
N TYR A 439 14.28 -22.47 -1.35
CA TYR A 439 13.18 -21.69 -1.91
C TYR A 439 13.71 -20.73 -2.98
N VAL A 440 12.90 -20.53 -4.02
CA VAL A 440 13.20 -19.65 -5.16
C VAL A 440 12.04 -18.69 -5.38
N VAL A 441 12.37 -17.40 -5.39
CA VAL A 441 11.42 -16.30 -5.63
C VAL A 441 11.83 -15.58 -6.90
N LYS A 442 11.12 -15.80 -7.99
CA LYS A 442 11.36 -15.09 -9.26
C LYS A 442 10.74 -13.69 -9.19
N THR A 443 11.43 -12.69 -9.74
CA THR A 443 10.88 -11.33 -9.85
C THR A 443 9.96 -11.14 -11.06
N ALA A 444 9.97 -12.08 -12.01
CA ALA A 444 9.07 -12.09 -13.16
C ALA A 444 7.66 -12.54 -12.77
N GLN A 445 6.98 -11.73 -11.97
CA GLN A 445 5.59 -11.92 -11.55
C GLN A 445 4.91 -10.57 -11.32
N ALA A 446 3.57 -10.55 -11.34
CA ALA A 446 2.78 -9.32 -11.31
C ALA A 446 3.08 -8.44 -10.08
N PHE A 447 3.29 -9.06 -8.92
CA PHE A 447 3.59 -8.37 -7.67
C PHE A 447 5.10 -8.25 -7.40
N ARG A 448 5.89 -8.10 -8.49
CA ARG A 448 7.33 -7.82 -8.42
C ARG A 448 7.70 -6.69 -7.44
N PRO A 449 6.97 -5.56 -7.39
CA PRO A 449 7.31 -4.51 -6.43
C PRO A 449 7.34 -5.01 -4.98
N HIS A 450 6.37 -5.83 -4.57
CA HIS A 450 6.37 -6.43 -3.25
C HIS A 450 7.56 -7.37 -3.03
N VAL A 451 7.90 -8.19 -4.02
CA VAL A 451 9.10 -9.06 -3.93
C VAL A 451 10.35 -8.23 -3.68
N LEU A 452 10.57 -7.17 -4.45
CA LEU A 452 11.75 -6.32 -4.28
C LEU A 452 11.78 -5.66 -2.90
N ASP A 453 10.67 -5.11 -2.45
CA ASP A 453 10.59 -4.41 -1.18
C ASP A 453 10.81 -5.33 0.04
N MET A 454 10.44 -6.61 -0.09
CA MET A 454 10.64 -7.62 0.96
C MET A 454 12.07 -8.15 1.07
N PHE A 455 12.91 -7.97 0.04
CA PHE A 455 14.29 -8.49 0.00
C PHE A 455 15.37 -7.40 -0.13
N GLU A 456 15.12 -6.32 -0.87
CA GLU A 456 16.12 -5.28 -1.13
C GLU A 456 16.22 -4.29 0.04
N PRO A 457 17.41 -3.72 0.29
CA PRO A 457 17.57 -2.67 1.28
C PRO A 457 16.69 -1.46 0.97
N GLN A 458 16.16 -0.82 2.00
CA GLN A 458 15.45 0.45 1.86
C GLN A 458 16.46 1.58 1.58
N ASP A 459 16.24 2.34 0.52
CA ASP A 459 17.04 3.49 0.13
C ASP A 459 16.14 4.74 0.04
N HIS A 460 15.63 5.15 1.22
CA HIS A 460 14.75 6.31 1.36
C HIS A 460 15.52 7.58 0.98
N PRO A 461 14.96 8.46 0.13
CA PRO A 461 15.62 9.70 -0.24
C PRO A 461 15.75 10.66 0.95
N ASP A 462 16.75 11.53 0.88
CA ASP A 462 16.88 12.65 1.80
C ASP A 462 15.72 13.64 1.53
N ASP A 463 14.70 13.61 2.38
CA ASP A 463 13.55 14.51 2.29
C ASP A 463 13.88 15.82 3.03
N VAL A 464 14.54 16.72 2.34
CA VAL A 464 14.86 18.07 2.86
C VAL A 464 14.04 19.13 2.15
N PRO A 465 13.40 20.07 2.88
CA PRO A 465 12.52 21.09 2.30
C PRO A 465 13.26 22.11 1.42
N TYR A 466 14.56 22.28 1.64
CA TYR A 466 15.46 23.14 0.86
C TYR A 466 16.91 22.68 1.07
N PRO A 467 17.83 22.98 0.14
CA PRO A 467 19.23 22.61 0.28
C PRO A 467 19.85 23.09 1.60
N GLY A 468 20.40 22.15 2.40
CA GLY A 468 20.94 22.43 3.74
C GLY A 468 19.89 22.58 4.84
N GLY A 469 18.63 22.39 4.56
CA GLY A 469 17.55 22.38 5.56
C GLY A 469 17.55 21.11 6.41
N PRO A 470 16.82 21.10 7.55
CA PRO A 470 16.67 19.91 8.35
C PRO A 470 15.87 18.83 7.58
N PRO A 471 16.25 17.56 7.68
CA PRO A 471 15.49 16.48 7.04
C PRO A 471 14.11 16.35 7.67
N ARG A 472 13.11 16.10 6.84
CA ARG A 472 11.79 15.65 7.30
C ARG A 472 11.88 14.19 7.67
N PRO A 473 11.38 13.77 8.84
CA PRO A 473 11.35 12.35 9.18
C PRO A 473 10.46 11.60 8.18
N PRO A 474 10.79 10.34 7.86
CA PRO A 474 9.87 9.46 7.15
C PRO A 474 8.52 9.41 7.86
N TYR A 475 7.45 9.32 7.09
CA TYR A 475 6.10 9.18 7.68
C TYR A 475 6.02 7.98 8.62
N ASP A 476 6.67 6.88 8.24
CA ASP A 476 6.65 5.65 8.98
C ASP A 476 8.08 5.11 9.19
N SER A 477 8.44 4.87 10.44
CA SER A 477 9.73 4.32 10.81
C SER A 477 9.78 2.79 10.84
N ALA A 478 8.66 2.12 10.63
CA ALA A 478 8.56 0.66 10.67
C ALA A 478 8.86 -0.02 9.33
N GLY A 479 9.17 0.73 8.28
CA GLY A 479 9.42 0.25 6.92
C GLY A 479 10.79 -0.38 6.75
N TYR A 480 11.05 -1.49 7.42
CA TYR A 480 12.29 -2.25 7.25
C TYR A 480 12.06 -3.45 6.33
N THR A 481 13.10 -3.84 5.59
CA THR A 481 13.10 -5.05 4.77
C THR A 481 12.92 -6.30 5.63
N LEU A 482 11.83 -7.04 5.42
CA LEU A 482 11.46 -8.16 6.30
C LEU A 482 12.50 -9.28 6.29
N ALA A 483 13.13 -9.57 5.15
CA ALA A 483 14.19 -10.58 5.05
C ALA A 483 15.36 -10.29 6.01
N PHE A 484 15.75 -9.01 6.15
CA PHE A 484 16.80 -8.60 7.08
C PHE A 484 16.32 -8.61 8.53
N GLN A 485 15.10 -8.17 8.81
CA GLN A 485 14.51 -8.22 10.16
C GLN A 485 14.46 -9.65 10.70
N MET A 486 14.17 -10.62 9.84
CA MET A 486 14.09 -12.03 10.19
C MET A 486 15.46 -12.73 10.13
N GLY A 487 16.55 -12.03 9.81
CA GLY A 487 17.90 -12.58 9.75
C GLY A 487 18.10 -13.65 8.68
N LEU A 488 17.36 -13.60 7.58
CA LEU A 488 17.47 -14.59 6.51
C LEU A 488 18.81 -14.50 5.79
N LYS A 489 19.35 -15.66 5.43
CA LYS A 489 20.37 -15.76 4.39
C LYS A 489 19.68 -16.02 3.05
N PHE A 490 19.98 -15.17 2.07
CA PHE A 490 19.50 -15.32 0.70
C PHE A 490 20.53 -14.78 -0.30
N ASP A 491 20.44 -15.27 -1.51
CA ASP A 491 21.29 -14.78 -2.60
C ASP A 491 20.44 -14.02 -3.62
N ARG A 492 20.96 -12.87 -4.03
CA ARG A 492 20.43 -12.01 -5.07
C ARG A 492 20.96 -12.46 -6.43
N VAL A 493 20.10 -12.86 -7.33
CA VAL A 493 20.47 -13.38 -8.66
C VAL A 493 20.16 -12.35 -9.72
N LEU A 494 21.21 -11.86 -10.40
CA LEU A 494 21.09 -10.80 -11.42
C LEU A 494 20.75 -11.32 -12.80
N ASP A 495 21.21 -12.52 -13.16
CA ASP A 495 21.00 -13.10 -14.47
C ASP A 495 19.78 -14.01 -14.50
N GLY A 496 19.22 -14.23 -15.70
CA GLY A 496 18.16 -15.21 -15.85
C GLY A 496 18.62 -16.61 -15.46
N PHE A 497 17.85 -17.31 -14.67
CA PHE A 497 18.17 -18.66 -14.21
C PHE A 497 16.95 -19.55 -14.19
N ASP A 498 17.19 -20.84 -14.29
CA ASP A 498 16.17 -21.88 -14.18
C ASP A 498 16.75 -23.11 -13.49
N GLY A 499 15.89 -24.07 -13.16
CA GLY A 499 16.29 -25.27 -12.45
C GLY A 499 15.11 -26.20 -12.14
N PRO A 500 15.36 -27.24 -11.32
CA PRO A 500 14.34 -28.20 -10.94
C PRO A 500 13.40 -27.62 -9.89
N PHE A 501 12.60 -26.63 -10.29
CA PHE A 501 11.75 -25.84 -9.42
C PHE A 501 10.29 -26.22 -9.58
N GLU A 502 9.60 -26.49 -8.47
CA GLU A 502 8.17 -26.70 -8.42
C GLU A 502 7.48 -25.57 -7.65
N LYS A 503 6.37 -25.08 -8.18
CA LYS A 503 5.55 -24.07 -7.50
C LYS A 503 4.95 -24.68 -6.23
N ILE A 504 5.10 -23.99 -5.10
CA ILE A 504 4.47 -24.39 -3.84
C ILE A 504 2.96 -24.15 -3.96
N SER A 505 2.17 -25.19 -3.70
CA SER A 505 0.72 -25.09 -3.56
C SER A 505 0.35 -25.02 -2.08
N GLY A 506 -0.34 -23.95 -1.67
CA GLY A 506 -0.62 -23.67 -0.25
C GLY A 506 0.61 -23.15 0.49
N PHE A 507 0.68 -23.37 1.80
CA PHE A 507 1.81 -22.90 2.61
C PHE A 507 3.01 -23.86 2.56
N ALA A 508 4.20 -23.27 2.62
CA ALA A 508 5.44 -24.05 2.78
C ALA A 508 5.42 -24.75 4.14
N LYS A 509 5.76 -26.05 4.11
CA LYS A 509 5.80 -26.86 5.34
C LYS A 509 7.18 -26.78 5.96
N ALA A 510 7.22 -26.61 7.28
CA ALA A 510 8.46 -26.77 8.02
C ALA A 510 9.02 -28.20 7.82
N PRO A 511 10.34 -28.36 7.69
CA PRO A 511 10.93 -29.69 7.60
C PRO A 511 10.56 -30.51 8.84
N ALA A 512 10.17 -31.77 8.60
CA ALA A 512 9.94 -32.72 9.69
C ALA A 512 11.29 -33.07 10.34
N GLY A 513 11.46 -32.78 11.62
CA GLY A 513 12.67 -33.10 12.35
C GLY A 513 12.60 -32.65 13.80
N LYS A 514 13.40 -33.33 14.67
CA LYS A 514 13.64 -32.87 16.05
C LYS A 514 14.68 -31.74 15.99
N VAL A 515 14.33 -30.56 16.47
CA VAL A 515 15.31 -29.50 16.72
C VAL A 515 15.98 -29.79 18.06
N SER A 516 17.27 -30.13 18.05
CA SER A 516 18.07 -30.17 19.26
C SER A 516 18.67 -28.79 19.50
N VAL A 517 18.17 -28.05 20.48
CA VAL A 517 18.80 -26.81 20.93
C VAL A 517 19.83 -27.15 21.99
N SER A 518 21.10 -27.02 21.65
CA SER A 518 22.17 -27.07 22.64
C SER A 518 22.33 -25.68 23.27
N LEU A 519 21.81 -25.50 24.47
CA LEU A 519 22.03 -24.27 25.24
C LEU A 519 23.40 -24.37 25.90
N SER A 520 24.38 -23.61 25.45
CA SER A 520 25.61 -23.41 26.20
C SER A 520 25.37 -22.42 27.35
N PRO A 521 26.02 -22.58 28.52
CA PRO A 521 25.90 -21.66 29.66
C PRO A 521 26.26 -20.19 29.31
N ALA A 522 27.02 -19.95 28.24
CA ALA A 522 27.39 -18.62 27.74
C ALA A 522 26.28 -17.88 26.99
N GLY A 523 25.14 -18.52 26.72
CA GLY A 523 23.98 -17.90 26.05
C GLY A 523 22.95 -17.24 26.99
N PHE A 524 23.27 -17.13 28.28
CA PHE A 524 22.41 -16.55 29.34
C PHE A 524 22.98 -15.28 29.99
N LEU A 525 23.86 -14.56 29.33
CA LEU A 525 24.33 -13.24 29.79
C LEU A 525 23.96 -12.14 28.78
#